data_63e5478342a8bb2b5f1b73bad9b4e8f6
#
_entry.id   63e5478342a8bb2b5f1b73bad9b4e8f6
#
_cell.length_a   1.000
_cell.length_b   1.000
_cell.length_c   1.000
_cell.angle_alpha   90.00
_cell.angle_beta   90.00
_cell.angle_gamma   90.00
#
_symmetry.space_group_name_H-M   'P 1'
#
loop_
_entity.id
_entity.type
_entity.pdbx_description
1 polymer ?
#
loop_
_entity_poly.entity_id
_entity_poly.type
_entity_poly.pdbx_seq_one_letter_code
_entity_poly.pdbx_strand_id
1 'polypeptide(L)'
;MIELPAQSIIDSDLYKFSQQAAVLEKYPDVDIEWRWANRDGTPFSNEAVDAIRGNIERMAELKVTNEQIMAFAKACPFFNPSYMAYLKNYRFNPKEVKITQDNDENFAMSIRGKWHSTILWEIPGLFIPSDAYYKIDDTNWSEEGQEALLREKGKFLWNCTFADFGTRRRRNFESQDRAVRILKDNPGFVGTSNVHLALKYGVKPIGTLAHDWIMAHQVLSGIRHCNRAAMQAWNDVYKGNLGIALPDTIGSDSFFADFDGVLSRLFDGTRHDSGCPYEYGEKTIAHYESLGINPCSKVIIFSDGLRANADASPERNPEKIRKYFEGRIKTSFGIGTDFTNDFPGSPALNIVVKPYTVNNIHVVKYPDSAGKAMGDPDAQRVVRYISRGISLDTPLASLKKGK
;
A
#
# COMPACT_ATOMS: atom_id res chain seq x y z
N MET A 1 17.96 24.56 -1.30
CA MET A 1 17.71 23.11 -1.44
C MET A 1 16.60 22.74 -0.47
N ILE A 2 15.55 22.07 -0.96
CA ILE A 2 14.51 21.55 -0.09
C ILE A 2 15.11 20.41 0.76
N GLU A 3 14.76 20.33 2.04
CA GLU A 3 15.19 19.28 2.95
C GLU A 3 14.72 17.90 2.47
N LEU A 4 15.54 16.86 2.63
CA LEU A 4 15.17 15.51 2.25
C LEU A 4 13.96 15.03 3.12
N PRO A 5 12.81 14.68 2.50
CA PRO A 5 11.60 14.33 3.27
C PRO A 5 11.62 12.89 3.83
N ALA A 6 12.82 12.37 4.15
CA ALA A 6 13.02 11.03 4.68
C ALA A 6 14.05 11.04 5.81
N GLN A 7 13.75 10.37 6.92
CA GLN A 7 14.61 10.34 8.12
C GLN A 7 15.66 9.21 8.08
N SER A 8 15.36 8.12 7.41
CA SER A 8 16.25 6.97 7.23
C SER A 8 15.66 6.02 6.17
N ILE A 9 16.38 4.96 5.81
CA ILE A 9 15.85 3.90 4.92
C ILE A 9 14.57 3.27 5.49
N ILE A 10 14.45 3.16 6.81
CA ILE A 10 13.27 2.57 7.46
C ILE A 10 12.12 3.56 7.67
N ASP A 11 12.22 4.80 7.21
CA ASP A 11 11.09 5.72 7.06
C ASP A 11 10.24 5.31 5.85
N SER A 12 9.67 4.12 5.96
CA SER A 12 8.94 3.42 4.91
C SER A 12 7.98 2.41 5.52
N ASP A 13 7.06 1.91 4.70
CA ASP A 13 6.03 0.96 5.13
C ASP A 13 6.57 -0.46 5.31
N LEU A 14 6.20 -1.13 6.41
CA LEU A 14 6.64 -2.49 6.74
C LEU A 14 6.44 -3.49 5.61
N TYR A 15 5.33 -3.39 4.86
CA TYR A 15 5.04 -4.32 3.78
C TYR A 15 6.10 -4.33 2.67
N LYS A 16 6.88 -3.25 2.50
CA LYS A 16 7.98 -3.21 1.54
C LYS A 16 9.19 -4.01 2.01
N PHE A 17 9.48 -3.94 3.29
CA PHE A 17 10.56 -4.75 3.88
C PHE A 17 10.19 -6.23 3.91
N SER A 18 8.95 -6.56 4.24
CA SER A 18 8.50 -7.95 4.19
C SER A 18 8.52 -8.50 2.76
N GLN A 19 8.11 -7.74 1.77
CA GLN A 19 8.22 -8.17 0.38
C GLN A 19 9.68 -8.26 -0.07
N GLN A 20 10.55 -7.30 0.28
CA GLN A 20 11.97 -7.35 -0.07
C GLN A 20 12.64 -8.62 0.47
N ALA A 21 12.36 -8.98 1.72
CA ALA A 21 12.87 -10.21 2.33
C ALA A 21 12.41 -11.45 1.58
N ALA A 22 11.11 -11.51 1.23
CA ALA A 22 10.54 -12.62 0.47
C ALA A 22 11.10 -12.70 -0.97
N VAL A 23 11.31 -11.54 -1.62
CA VAL A 23 11.92 -11.47 -2.96
C VAL A 23 13.37 -11.97 -2.93
N LEU A 24 14.15 -11.54 -1.94
CA LEU A 24 15.54 -12.00 -1.79
C LEU A 24 15.63 -13.51 -1.59
N GLU A 25 14.70 -14.11 -0.87
CA GLU A 25 14.68 -15.54 -0.61
C GLU A 25 14.20 -16.36 -1.81
N LYS A 26 13.15 -15.89 -2.51
CA LYS A 26 12.46 -16.69 -3.53
C LYS A 26 12.81 -16.28 -4.97
N TYR A 27 13.11 -15.01 -5.22
CA TYR A 27 13.15 -14.40 -6.56
C TYR A 27 14.29 -13.38 -6.73
N PRO A 28 15.55 -13.70 -6.30
CA PRO A 28 16.64 -12.72 -6.26
C PRO A 28 17.04 -12.18 -7.65
N ASP A 29 16.79 -12.93 -8.72
CA ASP A 29 17.22 -12.60 -10.08
C ASP A 29 16.15 -11.92 -10.91
N VAL A 30 14.94 -11.72 -10.37
CA VAL A 30 13.81 -11.11 -11.09
C VAL A 30 14.07 -9.64 -11.35
N ASP A 31 13.90 -9.22 -12.62
CA ASP A 31 13.92 -7.84 -13.07
C ASP A 31 12.51 -7.26 -13.06
N ILE A 32 12.37 -5.99 -12.65
CA ILE A 32 11.09 -5.31 -12.58
C ILE A 32 11.19 -3.86 -13.07
N GLU A 33 10.15 -3.39 -13.75
CA GLU A 33 9.93 -1.98 -14.04
C GLU A 33 8.68 -1.51 -13.31
N TRP A 34 8.82 -0.43 -12.56
CA TRP A 34 7.72 0.28 -11.90
C TRP A 34 7.41 1.55 -12.66
N ARG A 35 6.14 1.94 -12.66
CA ARG A 35 5.69 3.23 -13.20
C ARG A 35 4.89 4.01 -12.18
N TRP A 36 5.21 5.26 -12.09
CA TRP A 36 4.45 6.27 -11.38
C TRP A 36 3.25 6.70 -12.22
N ALA A 37 2.12 6.95 -11.58
CA ALA A 37 0.92 7.44 -12.23
C ALA A 37 0.23 8.48 -11.36
N ASN A 38 -0.15 9.58 -11.98
CA ASN A 38 -0.97 10.65 -11.44
C ASN A 38 -2.38 10.48 -12.03
N ARG A 39 -3.33 10.11 -11.21
CA ARG A 39 -4.68 9.76 -11.67
C ARG A 39 -5.55 10.97 -11.95
N ASP A 40 -5.26 12.10 -11.31
CA ASP A 40 -6.02 13.34 -11.43
C ASP A 40 -5.38 14.33 -12.41
N GLY A 41 -4.19 13.99 -12.96
CA GLY A 41 -3.49 14.85 -13.91
C GLY A 41 -2.96 16.16 -13.32
N THR A 42 -2.74 16.21 -12.00
CA THR A 42 -2.22 17.40 -11.31
C THR A 42 -0.86 17.79 -11.89
N PRO A 43 -0.66 19.01 -12.43
CA PRO A 43 0.62 19.43 -12.99
C PRO A 43 1.67 19.63 -11.91
N PHE A 44 2.94 19.49 -12.28
CA PHE A 44 4.09 19.78 -11.44
C PHE A 44 4.96 20.82 -12.14
N SER A 45 5.27 21.92 -11.46
CA SER A 45 6.18 22.93 -11.99
C SER A 45 7.60 22.38 -12.22
N ASN A 46 8.37 23.03 -13.07
CA ASN A 46 9.78 22.69 -13.28
C ASN A 46 10.58 22.73 -11.96
N GLU A 47 10.28 23.71 -11.10
CA GLU A 47 10.91 23.85 -9.79
C GLU A 47 10.62 22.65 -8.88
N ALA A 48 9.38 22.17 -8.85
CA ALA A 48 9.00 20.98 -8.09
C ALA A 48 9.70 19.73 -8.64
N VAL A 49 9.76 19.57 -9.96
CA VAL A 49 10.43 18.43 -10.59
C VAL A 49 11.94 18.44 -10.33
N ASP A 50 12.58 19.59 -10.34
CA ASP A 50 14.01 19.71 -10.02
C ASP A 50 14.27 19.40 -8.54
N ALA A 51 13.39 19.82 -7.64
CA ALA A 51 13.44 19.43 -6.23
C ALA A 51 13.27 17.91 -6.03
N ILE A 52 12.36 17.29 -6.79
CA ILE A 52 12.17 15.83 -6.79
C ILE A 52 13.47 15.13 -7.24
N ARG A 53 14.08 15.55 -8.37
CA ARG A 53 15.34 14.98 -8.86
C ARG A 53 16.45 15.09 -7.81
N GLY A 54 16.62 16.27 -7.21
CA GLY A 54 17.61 16.48 -6.16
C GLY A 54 17.39 15.57 -4.94
N ASN A 55 16.16 15.37 -4.51
CA ASN A 55 15.84 14.50 -3.39
C ASN A 55 16.01 13.01 -3.74
N ILE A 56 15.71 12.57 -4.96
CA ILE A 56 15.98 11.19 -5.42
C ILE A 56 17.50 10.91 -5.37
N GLU A 57 18.35 11.82 -5.82
CA GLU A 57 19.82 11.66 -5.74
C GLU A 57 20.28 11.54 -4.28
N ARG A 58 19.76 12.37 -3.38
CA ARG A 58 20.11 12.37 -1.96
C ARG A 58 19.64 11.12 -1.19
N MET A 59 18.68 10.35 -1.73
CA MET A 59 18.29 9.08 -1.11
C MET A 59 19.47 8.11 -0.98
N ALA A 60 20.49 8.21 -1.85
CA ALA A 60 21.71 7.39 -1.76
C ALA A 60 22.53 7.61 -0.47
N GLU A 61 22.35 8.77 0.18
CA GLU A 61 23.04 9.13 1.43
C GLU A 61 22.45 8.40 2.65
N LEU A 62 21.20 7.95 2.56
CA LEU A 62 20.50 7.33 3.68
C LEU A 62 21.10 5.98 4.06
N LYS A 63 21.14 5.75 5.37
CA LYS A 63 21.65 4.52 5.98
C LYS A 63 20.72 4.06 7.11
N VAL A 64 20.78 2.77 7.41
CA VAL A 64 20.19 2.23 8.63
C VAL A 64 21.30 2.07 9.67
N THR A 65 21.09 2.57 10.89
CA THR A 65 22.07 2.41 11.98
C THR A 65 22.00 1.01 12.60
N ASN A 66 22.99 0.64 13.39
CA ASN A 66 22.98 -0.63 14.14
C ASN A 66 21.80 -0.68 15.12
N GLU A 67 21.54 0.43 15.81
CA GLU A 67 20.47 0.56 16.78
C GLU A 67 19.10 0.37 16.09
N GLN A 68 18.92 0.98 14.91
CA GLN A 68 17.70 0.82 14.12
C GLN A 68 17.51 -0.63 13.66
N ILE A 69 18.56 -1.30 13.17
CA ILE A 69 18.50 -2.72 12.77
C ILE A 69 18.14 -3.62 13.95
N MET A 70 18.77 -3.42 15.13
CA MET A 70 18.47 -4.18 16.34
C MET A 70 17.03 -3.98 16.81
N ALA A 71 16.56 -2.72 16.83
CA ALA A 71 15.20 -2.39 17.21
C ALA A 71 14.18 -2.97 16.23
N PHE A 72 14.49 -2.91 14.92
CA PHE A 72 13.60 -3.46 13.88
C PHE A 72 13.53 -5.00 13.96
N ALA A 73 14.66 -5.68 14.12
CA ALA A 73 14.68 -7.13 14.32
C ALA A 73 13.90 -7.57 15.56
N LYS A 74 13.99 -6.79 16.65
CA LYS A 74 13.20 -7.04 17.88
C LYS A 74 11.70 -6.83 17.65
N ALA A 75 11.31 -5.79 16.92
CA ALA A 75 9.90 -5.47 16.65
C ALA A 75 9.28 -6.45 15.62
N CYS A 76 10.10 -7.02 14.73
CA CYS A 76 9.68 -7.91 13.64
C CYS A 76 10.50 -9.21 13.62
N PRO A 77 10.31 -10.12 14.60
CA PRO A 77 11.14 -11.31 14.78
C PRO A 77 10.96 -12.37 13.68
N PHE A 78 10.00 -12.18 12.78
CA PHE A 78 9.81 -13.02 11.59
C PHE A 78 10.82 -12.76 10.47
N PHE A 79 11.62 -11.69 10.54
CA PHE A 79 12.73 -11.49 9.62
C PHE A 79 13.95 -12.32 10.03
N ASN A 80 14.54 -13.00 9.05
CA ASN A 80 15.76 -13.74 9.29
C ASN A 80 17.00 -12.81 9.42
N PRO A 81 18.07 -13.25 10.13
CA PRO A 81 19.27 -12.43 10.30
C PRO A 81 19.97 -12.04 9.00
N SER A 82 19.89 -12.88 7.96
CA SER A 82 20.49 -12.60 6.64
C SER A 82 19.83 -11.41 5.98
N TYR A 83 18.48 -11.28 6.10
CA TYR A 83 17.77 -10.12 5.60
C TYR A 83 18.17 -8.84 6.38
N MET A 84 18.28 -8.91 7.70
CA MET A 84 18.72 -7.75 8.50
C MET A 84 20.14 -7.30 8.13
N ALA A 85 21.05 -8.24 7.83
CA ALA A 85 22.39 -7.93 7.34
C ALA A 85 22.35 -7.30 5.93
N TYR A 86 21.48 -7.78 5.04
CA TYR A 86 21.25 -7.17 3.74
C TYR A 86 20.73 -5.74 3.89
N LEU A 87 19.68 -5.51 4.67
CA LEU A 87 19.07 -4.20 4.88
C LEU A 87 20.04 -3.18 5.48
N LYS A 88 20.91 -3.59 6.40
CA LYS A 88 21.98 -2.73 6.94
C LYS A 88 22.90 -2.19 5.86
N ASN A 89 23.21 -2.99 4.85
CA ASN A 89 24.10 -2.64 3.75
C ASN A 89 23.36 -2.07 2.53
N TYR A 90 22.02 -2.11 2.51
CA TYR A 90 21.23 -1.58 1.43
C TYR A 90 21.45 -0.06 1.28
N ARG A 91 21.48 0.38 0.03
CA ARG A 91 21.49 1.80 -0.35
C ARG A 91 20.57 1.98 -1.53
N PHE A 92 19.82 3.07 -1.52
CA PHE A 92 19.09 3.48 -2.72
C PHE A 92 20.09 3.80 -3.84
N ASN A 93 19.77 3.34 -5.06
CA ASN A 93 20.56 3.65 -6.24
C ASN A 93 19.76 4.58 -7.17
N PRO A 94 20.05 5.90 -7.20
CA PRO A 94 19.30 6.85 -8.02
C PRO A 94 19.30 6.52 -9.52
N LYS A 95 20.30 5.78 -10.01
CA LYS A 95 20.38 5.35 -11.42
C LYS A 95 19.25 4.39 -11.83
N GLU A 96 18.57 3.78 -10.86
CA GLU A 96 17.38 2.95 -11.09
C GLU A 96 16.14 3.81 -11.42
N VAL A 97 16.16 5.11 -11.09
CA VAL A 97 15.04 6.04 -11.24
C VAL A 97 15.24 6.94 -12.44
N LYS A 98 14.29 6.93 -13.36
CA LYS A 98 14.25 7.86 -14.50
C LYS A 98 13.06 8.80 -14.35
N ILE A 99 13.32 10.09 -14.34
CA ILE A 99 12.32 11.15 -14.29
C ILE A 99 12.28 11.86 -15.63
N THR A 100 11.09 12.04 -16.18
CA THR A 100 10.82 12.83 -17.38
C THR A 100 9.70 13.83 -17.12
N GLN A 101 9.72 14.93 -17.83
CA GLN A 101 8.66 15.93 -17.85
C GLN A 101 8.51 16.38 -19.30
N ASP A 102 7.28 16.51 -19.78
CA ASP A 102 7.00 17.04 -21.12
C ASP A 102 6.74 18.57 -21.07
N ASN A 103 6.48 19.15 -22.24
CA ASN A 103 6.24 20.59 -22.37
C ASN A 103 4.92 21.04 -21.71
N ASP A 104 4.01 20.12 -21.41
CA ASP A 104 2.72 20.36 -20.74
C ASP A 104 2.81 20.12 -19.22
N GLU A 105 4.04 20.12 -18.66
CA GLU A 105 4.32 19.89 -17.24
C GLU A 105 3.85 18.52 -16.71
N ASN A 106 3.64 17.55 -17.60
CA ASN A 106 3.31 16.19 -17.18
C ASN A 106 4.56 15.50 -16.65
N PHE A 107 4.60 15.32 -15.35
CA PHE A 107 5.64 14.59 -14.66
C PHE A 107 5.43 13.07 -14.79
N ALA A 108 6.50 12.37 -15.15
CA ALA A 108 6.51 10.91 -15.18
C ALA A 108 7.79 10.35 -14.54
N MET A 109 7.64 9.22 -13.86
CA MET A 109 8.76 8.53 -13.24
C MET A 109 8.65 7.02 -13.48
N SER A 110 9.78 6.41 -13.85
CA SER A 110 9.93 4.95 -13.90
C SER A 110 11.12 4.51 -13.08
N ILE A 111 11.03 3.30 -12.51
CA ILE A 111 12.07 2.70 -11.68
C ILE A 111 12.36 1.31 -12.25
N ARG A 112 13.63 0.98 -12.52
CA ARG A 112 14.01 -0.26 -13.20
C ARG A 112 15.25 -0.90 -12.59
N GLY A 113 15.20 -2.20 -12.36
CA GLY A 113 16.31 -2.98 -11.85
C GLY A 113 15.87 -4.31 -11.25
N LYS A 114 16.72 -4.93 -10.43
CA LYS A 114 16.36 -6.13 -9.69
C LYS A 114 15.22 -5.82 -8.71
N TRP A 115 14.27 -6.73 -8.57
CA TRP A 115 13.09 -6.49 -7.75
C TRP A 115 13.46 -6.16 -6.30
N HIS A 116 14.36 -6.96 -5.69
CA HIS A 116 14.83 -6.69 -4.32
C HIS A 116 15.56 -5.34 -4.15
N SER A 117 16.19 -4.82 -5.21
CA SER A 117 16.85 -3.51 -5.19
C SER A 117 15.84 -2.36 -5.29
N THR A 118 14.90 -2.47 -6.22
CA THR A 118 13.98 -1.40 -6.58
C THR A 118 12.73 -1.31 -5.71
N ILE A 119 12.37 -2.37 -5.00
CA ILE A 119 11.08 -2.47 -4.30
C ILE A 119 10.87 -1.37 -3.23
N LEU A 120 11.94 -0.93 -2.58
CA LEU A 120 11.85 0.13 -1.57
C LEU A 120 11.61 1.51 -2.18
N TRP A 121 11.81 1.70 -3.49
CA TRP A 121 11.55 2.97 -4.16
C TRP A 121 10.06 3.33 -4.27
N GLU A 122 9.10 2.37 -4.12
CA GLU A 122 7.67 2.71 -4.20
C GLU A 122 7.30 3.82 -3.23
N ILE A 123 7.77 3.76 -2.00
CA ILE A 123 7.37 4.70 -0.95
C ILE A 123 8.04 6.09 -1.13
N PRO A 124 9.36 6.20 -1.28
CA PRO A 124 10.01 7.46 -1.64
C PRO A 124 9.50 8.06 -2.95
N GLY A 125 9.24 7.22 -3.97
CA GLY A 125 8.66 7.65 -5.23
C GLY A 125 7.26 8.25 -5.12
N LEU A 126 6.64 8.20 -3.95
CA LEU A 126 5.34 8.81 -3.67
C LEU A 126 5.46 9.98 -2.70
N PHE A 127 6.13 9.83 -1.56
CA PHE A 127 6.21 10.92 -0.60
C PHE A 127 7.16 12.06 -1.04
N ILE A 128 8.20 11.78 -1.85
CA ILE A 128 9.07 12.84 -2.37
C ILE A 128 8.31 13.79 -3.33
N PRO A 129 7.57 13.29 -4.35
CA PRO A 129 6.71 14.15 -5.15
C PRO A 129 5.62 14.85 -4.33
N SER A 130 5.01 14.17 -3.35
CA SER A 130 4.01 14.78 -2.48
C SER A 130 4.59 15.97 -1.70
N ASP A 131 5.73 15.79 -1.01
CA ASP A 131 6.39 16.82 -0.24
C ASP A 131 6.82 18.02 -1.11
N ALA A 132 7.39 17.75 -2.29
CA ALA A 132 7.81 18.82 -3.22
C ALA A 132 6.61 19.63 -3.73
N TYR A 133 5.52 18.96 -4.12
CA TYR A 133 4.30 19.61 -4.60
C TYR A 133 3.73 20.58 -3.56
N TYR A 134 3.58 20.13 -2.31
CA TYR A 134 3.01 20.99 -1.26
C TYR A 134 3.96 22.03 -0.68
N LYS A 135 5.25 21.97 -1.00
CA LYS A 135 6.22 23.01 -0.65
C LYS A 135 6.38 24.07 -1.73
N ILE A 136 6.04 23.73 -2.99
CA ILE A 136 6.35 24.58 -4.15
C ILE A 136 5.09 24.98 -4.92
N ASP A 137 4.25 24.01 -5.32
CA ASP A 137 3.14 24.23 -6.25
C ASP A 137 1.83 24.55 -5.52
N ASP A 138 1.50 23.82 -4.46
CA ASP A 138 0.31 24.07 -3.63
C ASP A 138 0.73 24.44 -2.22
N THR A 139 0.96 25.73 -2.00
CA THR A 139 1.39 26.30 -0.71
C THR A 139 0.23 26.88 0.11
N ASN A 140 -1.00 26.82 -0.39
CA ASN A 140 -2.17 27.41 0.26
C ASN A 140 -2.80 26.48 1.29
N TRP A 141 -2.03 26.09 2.30
CA TRP A 141 -2.47 25.24 3.42
C TRP A 141 -1.79 25.66 4.72
N SER A 142 -2.35 25.25 5.86
CA SER A 142 -1.84 25.60 7.19
C SER A 142 -1.81 24.40 8.13
N GLU A 143 -0.82 24.36 8.98
CA GLU A 143 -0.70 23.43 10.11
C GLU A 143 -1.67 23.75 11.27
N GLU A 144 -2.25 24.96 11.25
CA GLU A 144 -3.16 25.39 12.31
C GLU A 144 -4.40 24.48 12.37
N GLY A 145 -4.75 24.07 13.57
CA GLY A 145 -5.90 23.18 13.81
C GLY A 145 -5.65 21.68 13.56
N GLN A 146 -4.55 21.29 12.93
CA GLN A 146 -4.29 19.88 12.59
C GLN A 146 -4.21 18.95 13.82
N GLU A 147 -3.67 19.39 14.93
CA GLU A 147 -3.69 18.59 16.17
C GLU A 147 -5.10 18.40 16.73
N ALA A 148 -5.92 19.46 16.71
CA ALA A 148 -7.30 19.38 17.16
C ALA A 148 -8.10 18.42 16.28
N LEU A 149 -7.96 18.53 14.95
CA LEU A 149 -8.58 17.62 13.97
C LEU A 149 -8.20 16.15 14.23
N LEU A 150 -6.91 15.86 14.45
CA LEU A 150 -6.45 14.50 14.76
C LEU A 150 -7.03 13.96 16.08
N ARG A 151 -7.16 14.81 17.11
CA ARG A 151 -7.80 14.42 18.36
C ARG A 151 -9.29 14.12 18.18
N GLU A 152 -9.99 14.87 17.35
CA GLU A 152 -11.40 14.61 17.01
C GLU A 152 -11.54 13.29 16.25
N LYS A 153 -10.70 13.04 15.26
CA LYS A 153 -10.62 11.75 14.55
C LYS A 153 -10.34 10.60 15.50
N GLY A 154 -9.42 10.77 16.44
CA GLY A 154 -9.16 9.78 17.51
C GLY A 154 -10.39 9.51 18.37
N LYS A 155 -11.13 10.55 18.78
CA LYS A 155 -12.39 10.38 19.54
C LYS A 155 -13.45 9.63 18.73
N PHE A 156 -13.59 9.97 17.44
CA PHE A 156 -14.52 9.30 16.53
C PHE A 156 -14.20 7.79 16.41
N LEU A 157 -12.93 7.42 16.39
CA LEU A 157 -12.46 6.04 16.25
C LEU A 157 -12.34 5.27 17.59
N TRP A 158 -12.86 5.80 18.69
CA TRP A 158 -12.68 5.23 20.03
C TRP A 158 -13.02 3.75 20.15
N ASN A 159 -14.07 3.31 19.44
CA ASN A 159 -14.53 1.91 19.42
C ASN A 159 -13.99 1.09 18.24
N CYS A 160 -13.17 1.69 17.38
CA CYS A 160 -12.60 1.04 16.21
C CYS A 160 -11.18 0.54 16.49
N THR A 161 -10.82 -0.62 15.96
CA THR A 161 -9.42 -1.05 15.87
C THR A 161 -8.82 -0.47 14.60
N PHE A 162 -7.79 0.37 14.67
CA PHE A 162 -7.24 1.05 13.51
C PHE A 162 -5.73 1.25 13.55
N ALA A 163 -5.13 1.45 12.37
CA ALA A 163 -3.71 1.73 12.18
C ALA A 163 -3.50 2.91 11.23
N ASP A 164 -2.37 3.60 11.36
CA ASP A 164 -1.91 4.57 10.36
C ASP A 164 -1.29 3.86 9.15
N PHE A 165 -1.78 4.19 7.94
CA PHE A 165 -1.28 3.75 6.63
C PHE A 165 -0.91 4.96 5.74
N GLY A 166 -0.46 6.05 6.34
CA GLY A 166 -0.34 7.36 5.68
C GLY A 166 0.96 7.67 4.96
N THR A 167 2.01 6.84 5.07
CA THR A 167 3.37 7.17 4.60
C THR A 167 3.43 7.58 3.13
N ARG A 168 2.78 6.84 2.24
CA ARG A 168 2.92 6.98 0.78
C ARG A 168 2.52 8.35 0.24
N ARG A 169 1.48 8.97 0.80
CA ARG A 169 0.88 10.23 0.34
C ARG A 169 0.71 11.22 1.48
N ARG A 170 1.61 11.17 2.46
CA ARG A 170 1.68 12.16 3.52
C ARG A 170 1.97 13.54 2.95
N ARG A 171 1.46 14.59 3.59
CA ARG A 171 1.78 15.98 3.25
C ARG A 171 3.29 16.21 3.29
N ASN A 172 3.89 15.87 4.41
CA ASN A 172 5.31 15.86 4.74
C ASN A 172 5.56 14.83 5.84
N PHE A 173 6.80 14.69 6.30
CA PHE A 173 7.14 13.80 7.40
C PHE A 173 6.46 14.21 8.71
N GLU A 174 6.44 15.52 9.00
CA GLU A 174 5.90 16.11 10.23
C GLU A 174 4.41 15.82 10.40
N SER A 175 3.65 15.81 9.32
CA SER A 175 2.21 15.50 9.33
C SER A 175 1.97 14.06 9.79
N GLN A 176 2.75 13.09 9.32
CA GLN A 176 2.62 11.71 9.75
C GLN A 176 3.18 11.49 11.15
N ASP A 177 4.30 12.11 11.48
CA ASP A 177 4.87 12.08 12.83
C ASP A 177 3.86 12.58 13.89
N ARG A 178 3.20 13.69 13.60
CA ARG A 178 2.12 14.26 14.43
C ARG A 178 0.95 13.29 14.56
N ALA A 179 0.51 12.69 13.45
CA ALA A 179 -0.61 11.76 13.47
C ALA A 179 -0.32 10.56 14.38
N VAL A 180 0.84 9.91 14.23
CA VAL A 180 1.22 8.77 15.07
C VAL A 180 1.38 9.20 16.54
N ARG A 181 2.04 10.34 16.80
CA ARG A 181 2.23 10.88 18.14
C ARG A 181 0.92 11.10 18.89
N ILE A 182 -0.10 11.62 18.22
CA ILE A 182 -1.40 11.92 18.83
C ILE A 182 -2.27 10.67 18.97
N LEU A 183 -2.29 9.82 17.93
CA LEU A 183 -3.21 8.69 17.87
C LEU A 183 -2.74 7.46 18.66
N LYS A 184 -1.43 7.34 18.96
CA LYS A 184 -0.88 6.18 19.68
C LYS A 184 -1.48 5.95 21.08
N ASP A 185 -2.02 6.99 21.70
CA ASP A 185 -2.63 6.91 23.03
C ASP A 185 -4.13 6.54 22.96
N ASN A 186 -4.69 6.35 21.76
CA ASN A 186 -6.06 5.86 21.57
C ASN A 186 -6.10 4.34 21.79
N PRO A 187 -7.05 3.80 22.58
CA PRO A 187 -7.14 2.37 22.87
C PRO A 187 -7.34 1.48 21.65
N GLY A 188 -7.92 2.02 20.57
CA GLY A 188 -8.11 1.29 19.31
C GLY A 188 -6.93 1.37 18.34
N PHE A 189 -5.91 2.19 18.62
CA PHE A 189 -4.75 2.33 17.76
C PHE A 189 -3.79 1.15 17.92
N VAL A 190 -3.62 0.35 16.86
CA VAL A 190 -2.80 -0.87 16.88
C VAL A 190 -1.41 -0.69 16.29
N GLY A 191 -1.10 0.46 15.68
CA GLY A 191 0.22 0.76 15.16
C GLY A 191 0.23 1.59 13.87
N THR A 192 1.38 1.67 13.25
CA THR A 192 1.60 2.38 11.97
C THR A 192 2.30 1.49 10.96
N SER A 193 2.06 1.71 9.66
CA SER A 193 2.82 1.04 8.61
C SER A 193 4.27 1.52 8.51
N ASN A 194 4.55 2.75 8.97
CA ASN A 194 5.88 3.35 8.94
C ASN A 194 6.79 2.77 10.03
N VAL A 195 7.82 2.04 9.62
CA VAL A 195 8.73 1.35 10.55
C VAL A 195 9.50 2.36 11.43
N HIS A 196 9.98 3.46 10.86
CA HIS A 196 10.70 4.49 11.62
C HIS A 196 9.84 5.06 12.75
N LEU A 197 8.60 5.46 12.44
CA LEU A 197 7.67 6.01 13.41
C LEU A 197 7.20 4.95 14.42
N ALA A 198 7.04 3.71 14.01
CA ALA A 198 6.71 2.62 14.92
C ALA A 198 7.80 2.46 16.00
N LEU A 199 9.08 2.43 15.59
CA LEU A 199 10.20 2.33 16.51
C LEU A 199 10.35 3.59 17.38
N LYS A 200 10.19 4.79 16.79
CA LYS A 200 10.25 6.08 17.51
C LYS A 200 9.26 6.17 18.65
N TYR A 201 8.03 5.70 18.44
CA TYR A 201 6.94 5.81 19.41
C TYR A 201 6.65 4.53 20.20
N GLY A 202 7.41 3.46 19.97
CA GLY A 202 7.24 2.19 20.67
C GLY A 202 5.90 1.50 20.35
N VAL A 203 5.33 1.74 19.15
CA VAL A 203 4.11 1.09 18.68
C VAL A 203 4.43 -0.02 17.66
N LYS A 204 3.46 -0.88 17.37
CA LYS A 204 3.68 -2.01 16.48
C LYS A 204 3.81 -1.54 15.01
N PRO A 205 4.87 -1.97 14.28
CA PRO A 205 4.88 -1.83 12.82
C PRO A 205 3.84 -2.78 12.20
N ILE A 206 2.99 -2.22 11.31
CA ILE A 206 1.89 -2.95 10.68
C ILE A 206 2.16 -3.08 9.17
N GLY A 207 1.99 -4.27 8.62
CA GLY A 207 2.13 -4.49 7.19
C GLY A 207 2.09 -5.96 6.85
N THR A 208 1.69 -6.26 5.63
CA THR A 208 1.57 -7.62 5.15
C THR A 208 1.86 -7.73 3.65
N LEU A 209 1.03 -8.43 2.93
CA LEU A 209 1.09 -8.64 1.50
C LEU A 209 0.52 -7.43 0.73
N ALA A 210 1.08 -7.09 -0.42
CA ALA A 210 0.59 -6.01 -1.27
C ALA A 210 0.46 -6.44 -2.73
N HIS A 211 -0.16 -5.58 -3.56
CA HIS A 211 -0.51 -5.90 -4.95
C HIS A 211 0.68 -6.30 -5.82
N ASP A 212 1.81 -5.62 -5.66
CA ASP A 212 3.00 -5.88 -6.47
C ASP A 212 3.51 -7.33 -6.33
N TRP A 213 3.36 -7.95 -5.15
CA TRP A 213 3.66 -9.36 -4.96
C TRP A 213 2.80 -10.27 -5.84
N ILE A 214 1.47 -10.04 -5.85
CA ILE A 214 0.53 -10.82 -6.67
C ILE A 214 0.69 -10.47 -8.16
N MET A 215 0.93 -9.20 -8.49
CA MET A 215 1.20 -8.77 -9.86
C MET A 215 2.42 -9.49 -10.44
N ALA A 216 3.51 -9.62 -9.69
CA ALA A 216 4.68 -10.36 -10.14
C ALA A 216 4.38 -11.84 -10.40
N HIS A 217 3.53 -12.46 -9.61
CA HIS A 217 3.13 -13.85 -9.79
C HIS A 217 2.30 -14.10 -11.05
N GLN A 218 1.76 -13.06 -11.72
CA GLN A 218 1.15 -13.22 -13.05
C GLN A 218 2.15 -13.73 -14.09
N VAL A 219 3.45 -13.37 -13.92
CA VAL A 219 4.55 -13.83 -14.77
C VAL A 219 5.25 -15.06 -14.17
N LEU A 220 5.49 -15.03 -12.86
CA LEU A 220 6.27 -16.07 -12.17
C LEU A 220 5.53 -17.42 -12.10
N SER A 221 4.20 -17.42 -12.10
CA SER A 221 3.38 -18.62 -11.93
C SER A 221 2.19 -18.72 -12.89
N GLY A 222 2.01 -17.69 -13.75
CA GLY A 222 0.87 -17.59 -14.67
C GLY A 222 -0.37 -16.95 -14.06
N ILE A 223 -1.15 -16.25 -14.90
CA ILE A 223 -2.26 -15.39 -14.48
C ILE A 223 -3.35 -16.15 -13.73
N ARG A 224 -3.72 -17.37 -14.21
CA ARG A 224 -4.87 -18.14 -13.69
C ARG A 224 -4.76 -18.46 -12.20
N HIS A 225 -3.56 -18.72 -11.70
CA HIS A 225 -3.30 -19.17 -10.32
C HIS A 225 -2.34 -18.24 -9.55
N CYS A 226 -2.17 -17.00 -10.03
CA CYS A 226 -1.24 -16.07 -9.42
C CYS A 226 -1.58 -15.75 -7.95
N ASN A 227 -2.86 -15.68 -7.58
CA ASN A 227 -3.27 -15.48 -6.18
C ASN A 227 -2.82 -16.64 -5.30
N ARG A 228 -3.12 -17.90 -5.72
CA ARG A 228 -2.73 -19.11 -4.96
C ARG A 228 -1.22 -19.18 -4.82
N ALA A 229 -0.49 -19.08 -5.91
CA ALA A 229 0.98 -19.17 -5.91
C ALA A 229 1.62 -18.07 -5.06
N ALA A 230 1.11 -16.84 -5.15
CA ALA A 230 1.56 -15.72 -4.33
C ALA A 230 1.36 -15.96 -2.82
N MET A 231 0.19 -16.47 -2.43
CA MET A 231 -0.11 -16.80 -1.02
C MET A 231 0.73 -17.97 -0.50
N GLN A 232 0.92 -19.01 -1.32
CA GLN A 232 1.79 -20.14 -0.97
C GLN A 232 3.24 -19.71 -0.79
N ALA A 233 3.79 -18.96 -1.76
CA ALA A 233 5.15 -18.44 -1.67
C ALA A 233 5.35 -17.51 -0.44
N TRP A 234 4.33 -16.72 -0.09
CA TRP A 234 4.33 -15.89 1.11
C TRP A 234 4.37 -16.74 2.38
N ASN A 235 3.51 -17.76 2.47
CA ASN A 235 3.49 -18.67 3.61
C ASN A 235 4.78 -19.47 3.73
N ASP A 236 5.41 -19.84 2.64
CA ASP A 236 6.71 -20.54 2.66
C ASP A 236 7.80 -19.71 3.34
N VAL A 237 7.78 -18.39 3.17
CA VAL A 237 8.74 -17.47 3.81
C VAL A 237 8.33 -17.19 5.27
N TYR A 238 7.07 -16.81 5.50
CA TYR A 238 6.64 -16.27 6.79
C TYR A 238 6.00 -17.28 7.74
N LYS A 239 5.73 -18.53 7.29
CA LYS A 239 5.26 -19.65 8.13
C LYS A 239 4.04 -19.28 8.98
N GLY A 240 3.06 -18.60 8.39
CA GLY A 240 1.84 -18.15 9.04
C GLY A 240 1.90 -16.73 9.65
N ASN A 241 3.09 -16.11 9.77
CA ASN A 241 3.15 -14.69 10.12
C ASN A 241 2.68 -13.82 8.97
N LEU A 242 2.27 -12.56 9.28
CA LEU A 242 1.80 -11.58 8.28
C LEU A 242 0.62 -12.10 7.44
N GLY A 243 -0.29 -12.81 8.08
CA GLY A 243 -1.36 -13.61 7.50
C GLY A 243 -2.59 -12.80 7.06
N ILE A 244 -2.44 -11.65 6.41
CA ILE A 244 -3.56 -10.91 5.80
C ILE A 244 -3.44 -10.95 4.28
N ALA A 245 -4.36 -11.65 3.64
CA ALA A 245 -4.40 -11.79 2.19
C ALA A 245 -5.01 -10.56 1.50
N LEU A 246 -4.61 -10.28 0.25
CA LEU A 246 -5.06 -9.13 -0.52
C LEU A 246 -5.81 -9.58 -1.79
N PRO A 247 -7.14 -9.45 -1.83
CA PRO A 247 -7.98 -10.09 -2.84
C PRO A 247 -8.06 -9.41 -4.20
N ASP A 248 -7.95 -8.07 -4.26
CA ASP A 248 -8.42 -7.30 -5.41
C ASP A 248 -7.37 -7.04 -6.51
N THR A 249 -6.27 -7.82 -6.58
CA THR A 249 -5.24 -7.58 -7.61
C THR A 249 -5.76 -7.88 -9.01
N ILE A 250 -6.47 -9.00 -9.21
CA ILE A 250 -7.15 -9.38 -10.47
C ILE A 250 -8.64 -9.63 -10.27
N GLY A 251 -9.21 -9.01 -9.24
CA GLY A 251 -10.59 -9.12 -8.81
C GLY A 251 -10.82 -10.16 -7.73
N SER A 252 -11.75 -9.84 -6.81
CA SER A 252 -12.05 -10.66 -5.64
C SER A 252 -12.63 -12.04 -5.99
N ASP A 253 -13.37 -12.19 -7.10
CA ASP A 253 -13.88 -13.50 -7.54
C ASP A 253 -12.75 -14.48 -7.84
N SER A 254 -11.73 -14.04 -8.59
CA SER A 254 -10.53 -14.82 -8.87
C SER A 254 -9.77 -15.20 -7.59
N PHE A 255 -9.71 -14.27 -6.65
CA PHE A 255 -9.06 -14.52 -5.37
C PHE A 255 -9.79 -15.60 -4.58
N PHE A 256 -11.10 -15.49 -4.38
CA PHE A 256 -11.88 -16.47 -3.60
C PHE A 256 -11.90 -17.86 -4.25
N ALA A 257 -11.77 -17.95 -5.58
CA ALA A 257 -11.59 -19.24 -6.27
C ALA A 257 -10.25 -19.91 -5.92
N ASP A 258 -9.20 -19.14 -5.65
CA ASP A 258 -7.87 -19.60 -5.25
C ASP A 258 -7.67 -19.74 -3.73
N PHE A 259 -8.49 -19.04 -2.93
CA PHE A 259 -8.40 -18.99 -1.46
C PHE A 259 -9.14 -20.17 -0.83
N ASP A 260 -8.61 -21.39 -1.06
CA ASP A 260 -9.22 -22.64 -0.62
C ASP A 260 -9.21 -22.84 0.90
N GLY A 261 -9.76 -24.00 1.34
CA GLY A 261 -9.89 -24.32 2.75
C GLY A 261 -8.56 -24.39 3.52
N VAL A 262 -7.43 -24.66 2.86
CA VAL A 262 -6.10 -24.67 3.49
C VAL A 262 -5.62 -23.23 3.68
N LEU A 263 -5.59 -22.43 2.62
CA LEU A 263 -5.17 -21.03 2.69
C LEU A 263 -6.08 -20.21 3.60
N SER A 264 -7.39 -20.41 3.52
CA SER A 264 -8.37 -19.74 4.40
C SER A 264 -8.17 -20.04 5.90
N ARG A 265 -7.62 -21.19 6.25
CA ARG A 265 -7.25 -21.51 7.63
C ARG A 265 -5.93 -20.94 8.04
N LEU A 266 -4.92 -20.93 7.13
CA LEU A 266 -3.57 -20.41 7.40
C LEU A 266 -3.56 -18.90 7.59
N PHE A 267 -4.32 -18.16 6.77
CA PHE A 267 -4.36 -16.71 6.86
C PHE A 267 -5.31 -16.25 7.97
N ASP A 268 -4.90 -15.20 8.72
CA ASP A 268 -5.70 -14.61 9.80
C ASP A 268 -6.92 -13.86 9.26
N GLY A 269 -6.85 -13.41 8.02
CA GLY A 269 -7.92 -12.66 7.40
C GLY A 269 -7.59 -12.11 6.02
N THR A 270 -8.39 -11.15 5.58
CA THR A 270 -8.27 -10.50 4.28
C THR A 270 -8.28 -8.98 4.40
N ARG A 271 -7.84 -8.27 3.34
CA ARG A 271 -7.83 -6.82 3.27
C ARG A 271 -8.74 -6.33 2.15
N HIS A 272 -9.73 -5.49 2.49
CA HIS A 272 -10.52 -4.75 1.51
C HIS A 272 -9.76 -3.50 1.05
N ASP A 273 -9.48 -3.37 -0.26
CA ASP A 273 -8.74 -2.24 -0.85
C ASP A 273 -9.44 -1.63 -2.07
N SER A 274 -10.64 -2.12 -2.43
CA SER A 274 -11.49 -1.56 -3.48
C SER A 274 -12.90 -2.12 -3.45
N GLY A 275 -13.87 -1.36 -4.00
CA GLY A 275 -15.28 -1.75 -4.10
C GLY A 275 -16.09 -1.38 -2.86
N CYS A 276 -17.31 -1.92 -2.77
CA CYS A 276 -18.18 -1.71 -1.62
C CYS A 276 -17.72 -2.56 -0.43
N PRO A 277 -17.39 -1.99 0.74
CA PRO A 277 -16.93 -2.74 1.90
C PRO A 277 -17.98 -3.71 2.44
N TYR A 278 -19.25 -3.40 2.31
CA TYR A 278 -20.35 -4.25 2.76
C TYR A 278 -20.48 -5.49 1.90
N GLU A 279 -20.54 -5.33 0.58
CA GLU A 279 -20.60 -6.46 -0.37
C GLU A 279 -19.37 -7.36 -0.24
N TYR A 280 -18.19 -6.76 -0.11
CA TYR A 280 -16.95 -7.50 0.10
C TYR A 280 -16.97 -8.28 1.41
N GLY A 281 -17.45 -7.67 2.51
CA GLY A 281 -17.53 -8.32 3.81
C GLY A 281 -18.52 -9.49 3.82
N GLU A 282 -19.71 -9.32 3.21
CA GLU A 282 -20.69 -10.40 3.05
C GLU A 282 -20.11 -11.59 2.25
N LYS A 283 -19.43 -11.29 1.14
CA LYS A 283 -18.78 -12.30 0.32
C LYS A 283 -17.68 -13.04 1.10
N THR A 284 -16.91 -12.32 1.90
CA THR A 284 -15.85 -12.91 2.74
C THR A 284 -16.43 -13.82 3.83
N ILE A 285 -17.50 -13.40 4.49
CA ILE A 285 -18.21 -14.19 5.51
C ILE A 285 -18.76 -15.48 4.87
N ALA A 286 -19.51 -15.35 3.77
CA ALA A 286 -20.09 -16.48 3.05
C ALA A 286 -19.01 -17.48 2.58
N HIS A 287 -17.85 -16.96 2.13
CA HIS A 287 -16.73 -17.82 1.75
C HIS A 287 -16.20 -18.64 2.93
N TYR A 288 -15.95 -18.03 4.10
CA TYR A 288 -15.51 -18.76 5.29
C TYR A 288 -16.55 -19.80 5.73
N GLU A 289 -17.84 -19.44 5.76
CA GLU A 289 -18.94 -20.34 6.12
C GLU A 289 -19.02 -21.55 5.18
N SER A 290 -18.88 -21.34 3.87
CA SER A 290 -18.88 -22.41 2.86
C SER A 290 -17.74 -23.43 3.06
N LEU A 291 -16.66 -23.01 3.71
CA LEU A 291 -15.50 -23.84 4.05
C LEU A 291 -15.55 -24.42 5.47
N GLY A 292 -16.65 -24.21 6.21
CA GLY A 292 -16.79 -24.62 7.60
C GLY A 292 -15.83 -23.90 8.55
N ILE A 293 -15.49 -22.64 8.25
CA ILE A 293 -14.63 -21.79 9.08
C ILE A 293 -15.52 -20.75 9.77
N ASN A 294 -15.42 -20.64 11.10
CA ASN A 294 -16.13 -19.60 11.83
C ASN A 294 -15.58 -18.19 11.49
N PRO A 295 -16.36 -17.31 10.84
CA PRO A 295 -15.90 -15.98 10.46
C PRO A 295 -15.46 -15.12 11.66
N CYS A 296 -16.03 -15.32 12.86
CA CYS A 296 -15.64 -14.60 14.08
C CYS A 296 -14.19 -14.88 14.50
N SER A 297 -13.57 -15.96 13.99
CA SER A 297 -12.13 -16.22 14.20
C SER A 297 -11.23 -15.40 13.28
N LYS A 298 -11.77 -14.79 12.23
CA LYS A 298 -11.07 -14.09 11.15
C LYS A 298 -11.23 -12.57 11.27
N VAL A 299 -10.41 -11.83 10.49
CA VAL A 299 -10.46 -10.36 10.45
C VAL A 299 -10.53 -9.86 9.01
N ILE A 300 -11.29 -8.78 8.80
CA ILE A 300 -11.18 -7.97 7.58
C ILE A 300 -10.51 -6.65 7.95
N ILE A 301 -9.44 -6.31 7.22
CA ILE A 301 -8.83 -4.98 7.28
C ILE A 301 -9.40 -4.14 6.15
N PHE A 302 -10.18 -3.12 6.47
CA PHE A 302 -10.67 -2.14 5.50
C PHE A 302 -9.64 -1.03 5.32
N SER A 303 -9.30 -0.66 4.07
CA SER A 303 -8.24 0.33 3.80
C SER A 303 -8.47 1.22 2.58
N ASP A 304 -9.66 1.19 1.96
CA ASP A 304 -9.98 2.01 0.80
C ASP A 304 -10.69 3.32 1.19
N GLY A 305 -9.98 4.43 1.08
CA GLY A 305 -10.53 5.78 1.15
C GLY A 305 -11.28 6.14 2.44
N LEU A 306 -10.95 5.50 3.55
CA LEU A 306 -11.61 5.71 4.84
C LEU A 306 -11.44 7.14 5.36
N ARG A 307 -12.48 7.66 6.01
CA ARG A 307 -12.51 8.96 6.67
C ARG A 307 -13.05 8.84 8.09
N ALA A 308 -12.28 9.36 9.04
CA ALA A 308 -12.58 9.29 10.46
C ALA A 308 -13.46 10.49 10.90
N ASN A 309 -14.65 10.59 10.34
CA ASN A 309 -15.64 11.62 10.71
C ASN A 309 -17.07 11.11 10.53
N ALA A 310 -18.04 11.78 11.19
CA ALA A 310 -19.45 11.39 11.18
C ALA A 310 -20.14 11.57 9.82
N ASP A 311 -19.69 12.53 9.02
CA ASP A 311 -20.28 12.92 7.74
C ASP A 311 -19.78 12.08 6.57
N ALA A 312 -18.80 11.20 6.81
CA ALA A 312 -18.30 10.28 5.80
C ALA A 312 -19.44 9.38 5.27
N SER A 313 -19.40 9.11 3.95
CA SER A 313 -20.34 8.15 3.35
C SER A 313 -20.24 6.79 4.07
N PRO A 314 -21.33 6.00 4.08
CA PRO A 314 -21.32 4.71 4.78
C PRO A 314 -20.11 3.83 4.41
N GLU A 315 -19.72 3.79 3.14
CA GLU A 315 -18.63 2.96 2.61
C GLU A 315 -17.24 3.43 3.05
N ARG A 316 -17.13 4.68 3.54
CA ARG A 316 -15.86 5.28 3.99
C ARG A 316 -15.81 5.54 5.50
N ASN A 317 -16.87 5.19 6.22
CA ASN A 317 -17.04 5.48 7.64
C ASN A 317 -16.71 4.23 8.48
N PRO A 318 -15.54 4.22 9.19
CA PRO A 318 -15.11 3.06 9.98
C PRO A 318 -16.14 2.59 11.02
N GLU A 319 -16.81 3.54 11.70
CA GLU A 319 -17.77 3.21 12.76
C GLU A 319 -19.05 2.55 12.20
N LYS A 320 -19.55 3.02 11.03
CA LYS A 320 -20.69 2.38 10.35
C LYS A 320 -20.34 0.98 9.86
N ILE A 321 -19.14 0.80 9.28
CA ILE A 321 -18.64 -0.51 8.83
C ILE A 321 -18.48 -1.44 10.04
N ARG A 322 -17.85 -0.98 11.12
CA ARG A 322 -17.67 -1.75 12.35
C ARG A 322 -19.01 -2.27 12.88
N LYS A 323 -19.99 -1.37 13.04
CA LYS A 323 -21.33 -1.72 13.56
C LYS A 323 -22.05 -2.75 12.68
N TYR A 324 -21.89 -2.64 11.36
CA TYR A 324 -22.54 -3.57 10.43
C TYR A 324 -22.02 -5.00 10.58
N PHE A 325 -20.71 -5.16 10.83
CA PHE A 325 -20.08 -6.48 10.99
C PHE A 325 -19.94 -6.95 12.44
N GLU A 326 -20.42 -6.19 13.41
CA GLU A 326 -20.33 -6.52 14.83
C GLU A 326 -20.92 -7.90 15.15
N GLY A 327 -20.13 -8.73 15.84
CA GLY A 327 -20.52 -10.11 16.18
C GLY A 327 -20.45 -11.13 15.03
N ARG A 328 -20.11 -10.69 13.81
CA ARG A 328 -20.07 -11.55 12.61
C ARG A 328 -18.67 -11.87 12.13
N ILE A 329 -17.79 -10.86 12.09
CA ILE A 329 -16.36 -10.97 11.75
C ILE A 329 -15.61 -9.83 12.42
N LYS A 330 -14.34 -10.03 12.79
CA LYS A 330 -13.52 -8.94 13.32
C LYS A 330 -13.21 -7.91 12.24
N THR A 331 -13.19 -6.63 12.62
CA THR A 331 -12.86 -5.53 11.71
C THR A 331 -11.67 -4.73 12.22
N SER A 332 -10.82 -4.27 11.30
CA SER A 332 -9.76 -3.31 11.56
C SER A 332 -9.66 -2.33 10.40
N PHE A 333 -9.12 -1.13 10.65
CA PHE A 333 -9.15 -0.05 9.67
C PHE A 333 -7.75 0.52 9.44
N GLY A 334 -7.29 0.47 8.18
CA GLY A 334 -6.04 1.11 7.76
C GLY A 334 -6.35 2.49 7.16
N ILE A 335 -6.01 3.56 7.87
CA ILE A 335 -6.35 4.93 7.48
C ILE A 335 -5.08 5.66 7.04
N GLY A 336 -5.06 6.17 5.82
CA GLY A 336 -3.89 6.80 5.21
C GLY A 336 -3.99 8.33 5.18
N THR A 337 -4.32 8.89 4.01
CA THR A 337 -4.34 10.34 3.76
C THR A 337 -5.26 11.12 4.69
N ASP A 338 -6.31 10.50 5.20
CA ASP A 338 -7.18 11.14 6.19
C ASP A 338 -6.45 11.52 7.50
N PHE A 339 -5.38 10.82 7.86
CA PHE A 339 -4.54 11.18 9.01
C PHE A 339 -3.39 12.11 8.66
N THR A 340 -2.80 11.94 7.47
CA THR A 340 -1.49 12.52 7.15
C THR A 340 -1.53 13.57 6.06
N ASN A 341 -2.69 13.80 5.42
CA ASN A 341 -2.85 14.74 4.33
C ASN A 341 -4.31 15.21 4.16
N ASP A 342 -4.97 15.56 5.27
CA ASP A 342 -6.33 16.11 5.29
C ASP A 342 -6.28 17.61 5.66
N PHE A 343 -6.05 18.43 4.64
CA PHE A 343 -5.91 19.88 4.77
C PHE A 343 -7.04 20.59 4.01
N PRO A 344 -7.81 21.45 4.66
CA PRO A 344 -8.88 22.20 4.01
C PRO A 344 -8.38 23.01 2.81
N GLY A 345 -9.03 22.88 1.66
CA GLY A 345 -8.69 23.61 0.43
C GLY A 345 -7.48 23.06 -0.35
N SER A 346 -6.74 22.09 0.20
CA SER A 346 -5.56 21.50 -0.44
C SER A 346 -5.64 19.96 -0.37
N PRO A 347 -6.31 19.31 -1.34
CA PRO A 347 -6.57 17.87 -1.31
C PRO A 347 -5.31 17.04 -1.52
N ALA A 348 -5.30 15.82 -0.98
CA ALA A 348 -4.21 14.88 -1.15
C ALA A 348 -4.06 14.45 -2.63
N LEU A 349 -2.83 14.41 -3.14
CA LEU A 349 -2.53 13.90 -4.48
C LEU A 349 -2.98 12.46 -4.65
N ASN A 350 -3.53 12.16 -5.82
CA ASN A 350 -3.95 10.80 -6.19
C ASN A 350 -2.89 10.11 -7.05
N ILE A 351 -1.75 9.86 -6.43
CA ILE A 351 -0.57 9.30 -7.08
C ILE A 351 -0.30 7.87 -6.61
N VAL A 352 0.25 7.04 -7.49
CA VAL A 352 0.61 5.65 -7.20
C VAL A 352 1.88 5.24 -7.97
N VAL A 353 2.62 4.26 -7.42
CA VAL A 353 3.70 3.55 -8.11
C VAL A 353 3.32 2.08 -8.16
N LYS A 354 3.38 1.45 -9.33
CA LYS A 354 3.05 0.02 -9.49
C LYS A 354 3.97 -0.66 -10.49
N PRO A 355 4.19 -1.97 -10.35
CA PRO A 355 4.86 -2.76 -11.38
C PRO A 355 4.17 -2.57 -12.74
N TYR A 356 4.99 -2.42 -13.77
CA TYR A 356 4.54 -2.35 -15.15
C TYR A 356 5.00 -3.58 -15.94
N THR A 357 6.24 -4.01 -15.73
CA THR A 357 6.75 -5.28 -16.27
C THR A 357 7.50 -6.06 -15.19
N VAL A 358 7.49 -7.39 -15.32
CA VAL A 358 8.31 -8.34 -14.58
C VAL A 358 9.01 -9.21 -15.62
N ASN A 359 10.34 -9.29 -15.58
CA ASN A 359 11.14 -9.95 -16.62
C ASN A 359 10.73 -9.52 -18.05
N ASN A 360 10.49 -8.22 -18.24
CA ASN A 360 10.03 -7.57 -19.47
C ASN A 360 8.64 -8.03 -19.99
N ILE A 361 7.85 -8.73 -19.18
CA ILE A 361 6.46 -9.11 -19.48
C ILE A 361 5.53 -8.19 -18.70
N HIS A 362 4.50 -7.63 -19.35
CA HIS A 362 3.55 -6.73 -18.71
C HIS A 362 2.73 -7.44 -17.63
N VAL A 363 2.57 -6.74 -16.50
CA VAL A 363 1.70 -7.15 -15.39
C VAL A 363 0.66 -6.07 -15.11
N VAL A 364 -0.47 -6.48 -14.54
CA VAL A 364 -1.59 -5.56 -14.36
C VAL A 364 -2.18 -5.65 -12.95
N LYS A 365 -2.70 -4.51 -12.48
CA LYS A 365 -3.68 -4.47 -11.41
C LYS A 365 -5.05 -4.25 -12.03
N TYR A 366 -6.00 -5.19 -11.83
CA TYR A 366 -7.36 -5.12 -12.35
C TYR A 366 -8.38 -5.35 -11.22
N PRO A 367 -8.59 -4.36 -10.31
CA PRO A 367 -9.40 -4.49 -9.12
C PRO A 367 -10.91 -4.48 -9.41
N ASP A 368 -11.72 -4.64 -8.36
CA ASP A 368 -13.18 -4.63 -8.47
C ASP A 368 -13.75 -3.23 -8.77
N SER A 369 -13.06 -2.18 -8.36
CA SER A 369 -13.46 -0.80 -8.66
C SER A 369 -13.18 -0.39 -10.09
N ALA A 370 -14.19 0.07 -10.80
CA ALA A 370 -14.03 0.68 -12.11
C ALA A 370 -13.07 1.89 -12.05
N GLY A 371 -12.16 2.01 -13.01
CA GLY A 371 -11.23 3.14 -13.12
C GLY A 371 -9.93 3.02 -12.29
N LYS A 372 -9.79 2.01 -11.44
CA LYS A 372 -8.54 1.73 -10.72
C LYS A 372 -7.60 0.73 -11.43
N ALA A 373 -7.96 0.25 -12.62
CA ALA A 373 -7.12 -0.65 -13.41
C ALA A 373 -5.83 0.04 -13.84
N MET A 374 -4.70 -0.70 -13.79
CA MET A 374 -3.36 -0.21 -14.15
C MET A 374 -2.60 -1.27 -14.93
N GLY A 375 -1.68 -0.82 -15.76
CA GLY A 375 -0.84 -1.67 -16.63
C GLY A 375 -1.18 -1.48 -18.10
N ASP A 376 -0.51 -2.24 -18.95
CA ASP A 376 -0.70 -2.21 -20.41
C ASP A 376 -2.14 -2.60 -20.81
N PRO A 377 -2.79 -1.88 -21.75
CA PRO A 377 -4.18 -2.15 -22.15
C PRO A 377 -4.42 -3.54 -22.71
N ASP A 378 -3.49 -4.10 -23.47
CA ASP A 378 -3.65 -5.43 -24.06
C ASP A 378 -3.45 -6.51 -22.99
N ALA A 379 -2.47 -6.31 -22.08
CA ALA A 379 -2.31 -7.17 -20.92
C ALA A 379 -3.57 -7.15 -20.01
N GLN A 380 -4.24 -6.00 -19.86
CA GLN A 380 -5.51 -5.92 -19.14
C GLN A 380 -6.62 -6.76 -19.81
N ARG A 381 -6.69 -6.79 -21.15
CA ARG A 381 -7.65 -7.63 -21.88
C ARG A 381 -7.39 -9.11 -21.60
N VAL A 382 -6.12 -9.53 -21.66
CA VAL A 382 -5.73 -10.92 -21.41
C VAL A 382 -6.06 -11.34 -19.98
N VAL A 383 -5.71 -10.51 -19.00
CA VAL A 383 -6.01 -10.81 -17.57
C VAL A 383 -7.52 -10.93 -17.33
N ARG A 384 -8.34 -10.04 -17.92
CA ARG A 384 -9.81 -10.11 -17.82
C ARG A 384 -10.37 -11.38 -18.42
N TYR A 385 -9.89 -11.77 -19.59
CA TYR A 385 -10.32 -13.01 -20.22
C TYR A 385 -10.03 -14.21 -19.34
N ILE A 386 -8.81 -14.30 -18.80
CA ILE A 386 -8.39 -15.43 -17.98
C ILE A 386 -9.07 -15.45 -16.60
N SER A 387 -9.23 -14.29 -15.96
CA SER A 387 -9.73 -14.19 -14.58
C SER A 387 -11.25 -14.08 -14.48
N ARG A 388 -11.93 -13.52 -15.49
CA ARG A 388 -13.38 -13.22 -15.45
C ARG A 388 -14.17 -13.76 -16.64
N GLY A 389 -13.53 -14.44 -17.59
CA GLY A 389 -14.19 -14.96 -18.80
C GLY A 389 -14.71 -13.87 -19.75
N ILE A 390 -14.26 -12.62 -19.63
CA ILE A 390 -14.71 -11.52 -20.49
C ILE A 390 -13.98 -11.59 -21.83
N SER A 391 -14.74 -11.55 -22.96
CA SER A 391 -14.17 -11.62 -24.31
C SER A 391 -13.05 -10.60 -24.54
N LEU A 392 -12.01 -11.02 -25.24
CA LEU A 392 -10.87 -10.17 -25.63
C LEU A 392 -11.30 -8.97 -26.48
N ASP A 393 -12.37 -9.13 -27.26
CA ASP A 393 -12.93 -8.09 -28.15
C ASP A 393 -13.74 -7.04 -27.40
N THR A 394 -14.05 -7.27 -26.11
CA THR A 394 -14.81 -6.31 -25.32
C THR A 394 -13.98 -5.06 -25.04
N PRO A 395 -14.39 -3.86 -25.51
CA PRO A 395 -13.63 -2.63 -25.30
C PRO A 395 -13.42 -2.31 -23.81
N LEU A 396 -12.22 -1.87 -23.45
CA LEU A 396 -11.91 -1.44 -22.06
C LEU A 396 -12.83 -0.30 -21.61
N ALA A 397 -13.20 0.59 -22.52
CA ALA A 397 -14.07 1.74 -22.24
C ALA A 397 -15.51 1.36 -21.87
N SER A 398 -16.04 0.26 -22.44
CA SER A 398 -17.42 -0.18 -22.17
C SER A 398 -17.62 -0.68 -20.75
N LEU A 399 -16.55 -1.03 -20.04
CA LEU A 399 -16.55 -1.56 -18.67
C LEU A 399 -16.42 -0.47 -17.58
N LYS A 400 -16.14 0.78 -17.98
CA LYS A 400 -16.11 1.93 -17.06
C LYS A 400 -17.52 2.41 -16.64
N LYS A 401 -18.58 1.85 -17.21
CA LYS A 401 -19.98 2.24 -17.00
C LYS A 401 -20.81 1.18 -16.24
N GLY A 402 -20.21 0.37 -15.41
CA GLY A 402 -20.94 -0.39 -14.40
C GLY A 402 -21.27 0.55 -13.24
N LYS A 403 -22.57 0.84 -13.06
CA LYS A 403 -23.16 1.70 -12.00
C LYS A 403 -22.76 1.24 -10.60
#